data_9898d9555bef1539035ba6d546761915
#
_entry.id   9898d9555bef1539035ba6d546761915
#
_cell.length_a   1.000
_cell.length_b   1.000
_cell.length_c   1.000
_cell.angle_alpha   90.00
_cell.angle_beta   90.00
_cell.angle_gamma   90.00
#
_symmetry.space_group_name_H-M   'P 1'
#
loop_
_entity.id
_entity.type
_entity.pdbx_description
1 polymer ?
#
loop_
_entity_poly.entity_id
_entity_poly.type
_entity_poly.pdbx_seq_one_letter_code
_entity_poly.pdbx_strand_id
1 'polypeptide(L)'
;MSAQLIPGYWLRSGSGLDRAKLVKFMHRTYRELYPDGDLGHLAQTVEHYFSNQTPVWWVECQKNSQEEAEILAALPSQYLNPSSQAQNLQSVVGCLWLGNAIDQTTGERYAHIFLLYVAPEHRRRGVGAALVIHAENWARERGDRQIGLQVFLSNQPAVNLYQKLGYQSHSVSMLKSL
;
A
#
# COMPACT_ATOMS: atom_id res chain seq x y z
N MET A 1 -1.99 -14.60 -9.27
CA MET A 1 -3.45 -14.46 -9.49
C MET A 1 -3.88 -13.15 -8.84
N SER A 2 -4.73 -12.37 -9.50
CA SER A 2 -5.35 -11.19 -8.93
C SER A 2 -6.78 -11.51 -8.51
N ALA A 3 -7.21 -11.02 -7.34
CA ALA A 3 -8.55 -11.16 -6.82
C ALA A 3 -9.23 -9.78 -6.77
N GLN A 4 -10.52 -9.72 -6.98
CA GLN A 4 -11.24 -8.46 -6.83
C GLN A 4 -11.26 -8.03 -5.37
N LEU A 5 -10.72 -6.84 -5.07
CA LEU A 5 -10.71 -6.25 -3.73
C LEU A 5 -12.05 -5.59 -3.41
N ILE A 6 -12.47 -4.69 -4.29
CA ILE A 6 -13.79 -4.02 -4.32
C ILE A 6 -14.13 -3.72 -5.79
N PRO A 7 -15.36 -3.34 -6.14
CA PRO A 7 -15.71 -2.99 -7.52
C PRO A 7 -14.74 -1.97 -8.13
N GLY A 8 -14.18 -2.31 -9.29
CA GLY A 8 -13.22 -1.50 -10.03
C GLY A 8 -11.76 -1.61 -9.56
N TYR A 9 -11.47 -2.39 -8.50
CA TYR A 9 -10.13 -2.56 -7.94
C TYR A 9 -9.80 -4.03 -7.71
N TRP A 10 -8.59 -4.41 -8.11
CA TRP A 10 -8.05 -5.77 -7.96
C TRP A 10 -6.82 -5.77 -7.09
N LEU A 11 -6.65 -6.84 -6.36
CA LEU A 11 -5.51 -7.07 -5.48
C LEU A 11 -4.63 -8.16 -6.10
N ARG A 12 -3.37 -7.82 -6.34
CA ARG A 12 -2.34 -8.73 -6.83
C ARG A 12 -1.27 -8.92 -5.77
N SER A 13 -0.94 -10.16 -5.46
CA SER A 13 0.21 -10.47 -4.60
C SER A 13 1.50 -10.04 -5.28
N GLY A 14 2.38 -9.42 -4.50
CA GLY A 14 3.73 -9.09 -4.92
C GLY A 14 4.70 -10.26 -4.80
N SER A 15 5.91 -10.05 -5.26
CA SER A 15 7.01 -11.01 -5.23
C SER A 15 8.31 -10.31 -4.83
N GLY A 16 9.38 -11.08 -4.61
CA GLY A 16 10.71 -10.52 -4.34
C GLY A 16 11.23 -9.55 -5.43
N LEU A 17 10.69 -9.64 -6.65
CA LEU A 17 11.01 -8.74 -7.76
C LEU A 17 10.38 -7.34 -7.61
N ASP A 18 9.41 -7.18 -6.72
CA ASP A 18 8.70 -5.91 -6.51
C ASP A 18 9.43 -4.95 -5.56
N ARG A 19 10.63 -5.30 -5.07
CA ARG A 19 11.42 -4.49 -4.12
C ARG A 19 11.56 -3.03 -4.57
N ALA A 20 12.02 -2.79 -5.79
CA ALA A 20 12.19 -1.44 -6.32
C ALA A 20 10.86 -0.66 -6.42
N LYS A 21 9.75 -1.37 -6.73
CA LYS A 21 8.42 -0.81 -6.73
C LYS A 21 7.99 -0.41 -5.32
N LEU A 22 8.25 -1.26 -4.32
CA LEU A 22 7.92 -0.99 -2.92
C LEU A 22 8.66 0.27 -2.42
N VAL A 23 9.95 0.41 -2.73
CA VAL A 23 10.72 1.62 -2.42
C VAL A 23 10.06 2.87 -3.02
N LYS A 24 9.61 2.81 -4.28
CA LYS A 24 8.90 3.95 -4.92
C LYS A 24 7.61 4.31 -4.19
N PHE A 25 6.84 3.32 -3.74
CA PHE A 25 5.60 3.56 -3.00
C PHE A 25 5.88 4.11 -1.60
N MET A 26 6.92 3.64 -0.92
CA MET A 26 7.37 4.26 0.32
C MET A 26 7.76 5.72 0.11
N HIS A 27 8.58 6.02 -0.91
CA HIS A 27 8.91 7.41 -1.25
C HIS A 27 7.69 8.29 -1.50
N ARG A 28 6.68 7.81 -2.23
CA ARG A 28 5.42 8.55 -2.45
C ARG A 28 4.73 8.85 -1.13
N THR A 29 4.58 7.85 -0.27
CA THR A 29 3.91 7.98 1.03
C THR A 29 4.62 9.00 1.93
N TYR A 30 5.93 8.86 2.08
CA TYR A 30 6.70 9.73 2.96
C TYR A 30 6.87 11.14 2.40
N ARG A 31 6.92 11.29 1.07
CA ARG A 31 6.98 12.62 0.42
C ARG A 31 5.70 13.44 0.65
N GLU A 32 4.55 12.80 0.76
CA GLU A 32 3.31 13.48 1.13
C GLU A 32 3.34 14.00 2.58
N LEU A 33 3.99 13.28 3.48
CA LEU A 33 4.08 13.65 4.90
C LEU A 33 5.26 14.60 5.19
N TYR A 34 6.36 14.44 4.45
CA TYR A 34 7.61 15.16 4.61
C TYR A 34 8.15 15.59 3.25
N PRO A 35 7.62 16.67 2.64
CA PRO A 35 7.98 17.11 1.29
C PRO A 35 9.48 17.36 1.11
N ASP A 36 10.14 17.93 2.13
CA ASP A 36 11.55 18.32 2.11
C ASP A 36 12.47 17.33 2.82
N GLY A 37 11.93 16.18 3.27
CA GLY A 37 12.70 15.18 4.02
C GLY A 37 13.71 14.42 3.17
N ASP A 38 14.86 14.07 3.76
CA ASP A 38 15.75 13.07 3.18
C ASP A 38 15.13 11.68 3.35
N LEU A 39 14.82 11.04 2.23
CA LEU A 39 14.18 9.73 2.15
C LEU A 39 15.14 8.62 1.72
N GLY A 40 16.45 8.89 1.67
CA GLY A 40 17.47 7.92 1.24
C GLY A 40 17.47 6.61 2.04
N HIS A 41 17.13 6.69 3.32
CA HIS A 41 17.05 5.53 4.22
C HIS A 41 15.94 4.53 3.86
N LEU A 42 14.91 4.92 3.09
CA LEU A 42 13.77 4.05 2.78
C LEU A 42 14.16 2.82 1.96
N ALA A 43 15.16 2.95 1.09
CA ALA A 43 15.70 1.81 0.34
C ALA A 43 16.32 0.77 1.29
N GLN A 44 17.07 1.22 2.30
CA GLN A 44 17.65 0.35 3.32
C GLN A 44 16.57 -0.29 4.20
N THR A 45 15.49 0.45 4.52
CA THR A 45 14.35 -0.10 5.25
C THR A 45 13.72 -1.27 4.49
N VAL A 46 13.47 -1.09 3.18
CA VAL A 46 12.95 -2.18 2.35
C VAL A 46 13.94 -3.34 2.27
N GLU A 47 15.25 -3.07 2.12
CA GLU A 47 16.29 -4.10 2.11
C GLU A 47 16.26 -4.97 3.37
N HIS A 48 16.10 -4.34 4.53
CA HIS A 48 16.12 -5.00 5.84
C HIS A 48 14.86 -5.82 6.13
N TYR A 49 13.70 -5.30 5.76
CA TYR A 49 12.41 -5.87 6.21
C TYR A 49 11.64 -6.62 5.13
N PHE A 50 11.94 -6.41 3.84
CA PHE A 50 11.23 -7.07 2.77
C PHE A 50 11.77 -8.48 2.51
N SER A 51 10.94 -9.48 2.80
CA SER A 51 11.26 -10.90 2.67
C SER A 51 10.02 -11.70 2.24
N ASN A 52 10.19 -13.00 2.05
CA ASN A 52 9.07 -13.90 1.78
C ASN A 52 8.07 -14.02 2.96
N GLN A 53 8.45 -13.56 4.15
CA GLN A 53 7.58 -13.55 5.34
C GLN A 53 6.87 -12.20 5.55
N THR A 54 7.17 -11.21 4.72
CA THR A 54 6.62 -9.85 4.79
C THR A 54 5.91 -9.52 3.48
N PRO A 55 4.71 -10.09 3.26
CA PRO A 55 4.04 -10.02 1.97
C PRO A 55 3.65 -8.59 1.61
N VAL A 56 3.68 -8.32 0.31
CA VAL A 56 3.18 -7.08 -0.29
C VAL A 56 2.07 -7.40 -1.27
N TRP A 57 1.05 -6.57 -1.30
CA TRP A 57 -0.02 -6.60 -2.30
C TRP A 57 -0.13 -5.26 -2.99
N TRP A 58 -0.45 -5.33 -4.28
CA TRP A 58 -0.65 -4.20 -5.15
C TRP A 58 -2.12 -4.05 -5.49
N VAL A 59 -2.64 -2.85 -5.36
CA VAL A 59 -3.98 -2.51 -5.84
C VAL A 59 -3.88 -2.02 -7.28
N GLU A 60 -4.59 -2.69 -8.17
CA GLU A 60 -4.66 -2.37 -9.58
C GLU A 60 -6.07 -1.85 -9.91
N CYS A 61 -6.16 -0.79 -10.69
CA CYS A 61 -7.40 -0.24 -11.21
C CYS A 61 -7.42 -0.38 -12.73
N GLN A 62 -8.51 -0.90 -13.28
CA GLN A 62 -8.71 -0.82 -14.73
C GLN A 62 -8.89 0.64 -15.11
N LYS A 63 -8.04 1.16 -15.97
CA LYS A 63 -8.32 2.42 -16.64
C LYS A 63 -9.55 2.24 -17.52
N ASN A 64 -10.44 3.22 -17.53
CA ASN A 64 -11.60 3.22 -18.42
C ASN A 64 -11.08 3.19 -19.86
N SER A 65 -11.30 2.05 -20.52
CA SER A 65 -10.94 1.84 -21.93
C SER A 65 -11.58 2.88 -22.87
N GLN A 66 -12.62 3.57 -22.43
CA GLN A 66 -13.26 4.64 -23.17
C GLN A 66 -12.46 5.94 -23.21
N GLU A 67 -11.88 6.38 -22.09
CA GLU A 67 -11.02 7.59 -22.06
C GLU A 67 -9.73 7.37 -22.84
N GLU A 68 -9.14 6.17 -22.77
CA GLU A 68 -7.97 5.83 -23.58
C GLU A 68 -8.31 5.74 -25.08
N ALA A 69 -9.45 5.19 -25.43
CA ALA A 69 -9.90 5.12 -26.82
C ALA A 69 -10.17 6.52 -27.41
N GLU A 70 -10.73 7.45 -26.64
CA GLU A 70 -10.92 8.84 -27.07
C GLU A 70 -9.60 9.59 -27.23
N ILE A 71 -8.64 9.41 -26.31
CA ILE A 71 -7.29 9.99 -26.42
C ILE A 71 -6.54 9.38 -27.60
N LEU A 72 -6.64 8.07 -27.81
CA LEU A 72 -5.99 7.37 -28.92
C LEU A 72 -6.60 7.78 -30.28
N ALA A 73 -7.93 7.95 -30.32
CA ALA A 73 -8.65 8.41 -31.52
C ALA A 73 -8.29 9.87 -31.89
N ALA A 74 -7.88 10.67 -30.92
CA ALA A 74 -7.47 12.06 -31.12
C ALA A 74 -6.00 12.20 -31.57
N LEU A 75 -5.18 11.13 -31.50
CA LEU A 75 -3.78 11.16 -31.90
C LEU A 75 -3.61 10.87 -33.41
N PRO A 76 -2.73 11.61 -34.12
CA PRO A 76 -2.38 11.30 -35.50
C PRO A 76 -1.80 9.90 -35.65
N SER A 77 -2.21 9.16 -36.69
CA SER A 77 -1.88 7.75 -36.93
C SER A 77 -0.37 7.43 -36.93
N GLN A 78 0.50 8.40 -37.12
CA GLN A 78 1.94 8.24 -37.10
C GLN A 78 2.52 7.98 -35.70
N TYR A 79 1.75 8.19 -34.62
CA TYR A 79 2.14 7.94 -33.24
C TYR A 79 1.55 6.64 -32.67
N LEU A 80 0.77 5.89 -33.47
CA LEU A 80 0.16 4.64 -33.09
C LEU A 80 1.14 3.48 -33.32
N ASN A 81 1.85 3.06 -32.29
CA ASN A 81 2.69 1.86 -32.32
C ASN A 81 1.81 0.61 -32.14
N PRO A 82 1.83 -0.37 -33.07
CA PRO A 82 1.01 -1.59 -32.97
C PRO A 82 1.30 -2.45 -31.73
N SER A 83 2.49 -2.29 -31.15
CA SER A 83 2.91 -3.02 -29.94
C SER A 83 2.28 -2.48 -28.64
N SER A 84 1.64 -1.31 -28.69
CA SER A 84 1.00 -0.68 -27.53
C SER A 84 -0.45 -1.16 -27.30
N GLN A 85 -1.02 -1.90 -28.26
CA GLN A 85 -2.44 -2.31 -28.22
C GLN A 85 -2.75 -3.51 -27.33
N ALA A 86 -1.77 -4.16 -26.70
CA ALA A 86 -1.99 -5.41 -25.97
C ALA A 86 -1.57 -5.37 -24.49
N GLN A 87 -1.15 -4.26 -23.95
CA GLN A 87 -0.93 -4.15 -22.51
C GLN A 87 -2.15 -3.47 -21.89
N ASN A 88 -3.04 -4.29 -21.34
CA ASN A 88 -4.02 -3.88 -20.35
C ASN A 88 -3.25 -3.18 -19.21
N LEU A 89 -3.05 -1.88 -19.33
CA LEU A 89 -2.31 -1.06 -18.38
C LEU A 89 -3.16 -0.89 -17.11
N GLN A 90 -3.23 -1.96 -16.32
CA GLN A 90 -3.68 -1.87 -14.95
C GLN A 90 -2.69 -0.95 -14.23
N SER A 91 -3.12 0.27 -13.93
CA SER A 91 -2.28 1.16 -13.13
C SER A 91 -2.30 0.72 -11.68
N VAL A 92 -1.12 0.53 -11.09
CA VAL A 92 -0.99 0.28 -9.67
C VAL A 92 -1.27 1.58 -8.92
N VAL A 93 -2.38 1.58 -8.18
CA VAL A 93 -2.92 2.76 -7.49
C VAL A 93 -2.80 2.69 -5.97
N GLY A 94 -2.32 1.56 -5.46
CA GLY A 94 -2.11 1.40 -4.02
C GLY A 94 -1.28 0.18 -3.69
N CYS A 95 -0.87 0.10 -2.45
CA CYS A 95 -0.20 -1.08 -1.91
C CYS A 95 -0.48 -1.27 -0.42
N LEU A 96 -0.33 -2.53 0.00
CA LEU A 96 -0.30 -2.95 1.39
C LEU A 96 0.96 -3.80 1.58
N TRP A 97 1.79 -3.44 2.56
CA TRP A 97 2.96 -4.23 2.95
C TRP A 97 2.84 -4.59 4.42
N LEU A 98 2.91 -5.88 4.71
CA LEU A 98 2.81 -6.42 6.06
C LEU A 98 4.15 -7.01 6.51
N GLY A 99 4.33 -7.02 7.81
CA GLY A 99 5.45 -7.67 8.47
C GLY A 99 5.06 -8.25 9.81
N ASN A 100 6.08 -8.46 10.65
CA ASN A 100 5.93 -9.01 11.97
C ASN A 100 6.44 -8.02 13.02
N ALA A 101 5.76 -7.97 14.14
CA ALA A 101 6.23 -7.33 15.35
C ALA A 101 6.10 -8.30 16.54
N ILE A 102 6.78 -7.98 17.63
CA ILE A 102 6.73 -8.73 18.89
C ILE A 102 6.09 -7.82 19.94
N ASP A 103 5.07 -8.30 20.59
CA ASP A 103 4.50 -7.65 21.74
C ASP A 103 5.49 -7.73 22.92
N GLN A 104 5.90 -6.57 23.43
CA GLN A 104 6.92 -6.50 24.48
C GLN A 104 6.42 -7.00 25.83
N THR A 105 5.10 -7.08 26.04
CA THR A 105 4.52 -7.52 27.30
C THR A 105 4.28 -9.03 27.33
N THR A 106 3.92 -9.61 26.18
CA THR A 106 3.59 -11.05 26.08
C THR A 106 4.68 -11.87 25.38
N GLY A 107 5.56 -11.23 24.62
CA GLY A 107 6.52 -11.92 23.75
C GLY A 107 5.88 -12.57 22.52
N GLU A 108 4.58 -12.43 22.33
CA GLU A 108 3.87 -13.00 21.18
C GLU A 108 4.13 -12.21 19.90
N ARG A 109 4.25 -12.93 18.80
CA ARG A 109 4.31 -12.32 17.46
C ARG A 109 2.93 -11.86 17.03
N TYR A 110 2.86 -10.73 16.35
CA TYR A 110 1.65 -10.25 15.70
C TYR A 110 1.92 -9.64 14.32
N ALA A 111 0.89 -9.57 13.48
CA ALA A 111 0.97 -8.91 12.19
C ALA A 111 1.14 -7.40 12.34
N HIS A 112 2.02 -6.80 11.54
CA HIS A 112 2.25 -5.35 11.54
C HIS A 112 2.12 -4.77 10.14
N ILE A 113 1.33 -3.71 10.00
CA ILE A 113 1.21 -2.98 8.73
C ILE A 113 2.38 -2.01 8.65
N PHE A 114 3.35 -2.31 7.77
CA PHE A 114 4.49 -1.42 7.50
C PHE A 114 4.13 -0.28 6.56
N LEU A 115 3.29 -0.56 5.57
CA LEU A 115 2.87 0.44 4.60
C LEU A 115 1.44 0.14 4.13
N LEU A 116 0.62 1.17 4.13
CA LEU A 116 -0.66 1.22 3.44
C LEU A 116 -0.70 2.53 2.65
N TYR A 117 -0.79 2.42 1.35
CA TYR A 117 -0.87 3.57 0.46
C TYR A 117 -2.01 3.41 -0.54
N VAL A 118 -2.72 4.51 -0.77
CA VAL A 118 -3.70 4.66 -1.86
C VAL A 118 -3.43 6.01 -2.51
N ALA A 119 -3.28 6.01 -3.82
CA ALA A 119 -3.06 7.22 -4.60
C ALA A 119 -4.19 8.24 -4.39
N PRO A 120 -3.89 9.54 -4.29
CA PRO A 120 -4.86 10.57 -3.90
C PRO A 120 -6.17 10.51 -4.67
N GLU A 121 -6.13 10.32 -5.98
CA GLU A 121 -7.27 10.24 -6.89
C GLU A 121 -8.16 9.00 -6.69
N HIS A 122 -7.66 8.01 -5.94
CA HIS A 122 -8.38 6.77 -5.61
C HIS A 122 -8.81 6.70 -4.14
N ARG A 123 -8.55 7.74 -3.34
CA ARG A 123 -8.97 7.80 -1.94
C ARG A 123 -10.47 8.03 -1.81
N ARG A 124 -11.00 7.78 -0.61
CA ARG A 124 -12.42 7.95 -0.25
C ARG A 124 -13.38 7.04 -1.04
N ARG A 125 -12.85 6.01 -1.69
CA ARG A 125 -13.61 5.00 -2.44
C ARG A 125 -13.66 3.64 -1.73
N GLY A 126 -13.24 3.57 -0.46
CA GLY A 126 -13.24 2.31 0.32
C GLY A 126 -11.98 1.45 0.17
N VAL A 127 -11.06 1.78 -0.76
CA VAL A 127 -9.86 0.97 -1.04
C VAL A 127 -9.00 0.77 0.22
N GLY A 128 -8.74 1.83 0.98
CA GLY A 128 -7.94 1.74 2.21
C GLY A 128 -8.57 0.84 3.26
N ALA A 129 -9.88 0.93 3.47
CA ALA A 129 -10.60 0.07 4.40
C ALA A 129 -10.55 -1.40 3.96
N ALA A 130 -10.75 -1.68 2.68
CA ALA A 130 -10.67 -3.02 2.13
C ALA A 130 -9.26 -3.64 2.28
N LEU A 131 -8.20 -2.83 2.13
CA LEU A 131 -6.82 -3.27 2.36
C LEU A 131 -6.58 -3.62 3.84
N VAL A 132 -7.10 -2.84 4.77
CA VAL A 132 -6.97 -3.16 6.20
C VAL A 132 -7.72 -4.45 6.53
N ILE A 133 -8.94 -4.62 6.04
CA ILE A 133 -9.72 -5.87 6.22
C ILE A 133 -8.97 -7.06 5.62
N HIS A 134 -8.33 -6.90 4.45
CA HIS A 134 -7.49 -7.95 3.86
C HIS A 134 -6.30 -8.30 4.78
N ALA A 135 -5.63 -7.29 5.34
CA ALA A 135 -4.54 -7.49 6.30
C ALA A 135 -4.99 -8.25 7.56
N GLU A 136 -6.16 -7.89 8.09
CA GLU A 136 -6.75 -8.57 9.26
C GLU A 136 -7.09 -10.04 8.96
N ASN A 137 -7.67 -10.33 7.79
CA ASN A 137 -7.98 -11.70 7.38
C ASN A 137 -6.69 -12.52 7.24
N TRP A 138 -5.68 -11.98 6.58
CA TRP A 138 -4.37 -12.63 6.48
C TRP A 138 -3.74 -12.91 7.85
N ALA A 139 -3.84 -11.96 8.80
CA ALA A 139 -3.36 -12.14 10.16
C ALA A 139 -4.12 -13.26 10.89
N ARG A 140 -5.45 -13.29 10.77
CA ARG A 140 -6.31 -14.35 11.37
C ARG A 140 -6.00 -15.74 10.80
N GLU A 141 -5.85 -15.85 9.48
CA GLU A 141 -5.48 -17.11 8.81
C GLU A 141 -4.13 -17.64 9.28
N ARG A 142 -3.24 -16.75 9.67
CA ARG A 142 -1.91 -17.06 10.22
C ARG A 142 -1.93 -17.43 11.70
N GLY A 143 -3.05 -17.24 12.38
CA GLY A 143 -3.24 -17.48 13.81
C GLY A 143 -2.76 -16.33 14.70
N ASP A 144 -2.52 -15.13 14.14
CA ASP A 144 -2.19 -13.95 14.94
C ASP A 144 -3.43 -13.50 15.73
N ARG A 145 -3.23 -13.15 17.00
CA ARG A 145 -4.30 -12.65 17.88
C ARG A 145 -4.51 -11.14 17.74
N GLN A 146 -3.53 -10.44 17.18
CA GLN A 146 -3.55 -8.99 17.04
C GLN A 146 -2.93 -8.60 15.68
N ILE A 147 -3.30 -7.42 15.25
CA ILE A 147 -2.64 -6.70 14.15
C ILE A 147 -2.39 -5.28 14.61
N GLY A 148 -1.20 -4.76 14.32
CA GLY A 148 -0.82 -3.41 14.72
C GLY A 148 -0.25 -2.60 13.57
N LEU A 149 -0.07 -1.33 13.82
CA LEU A 149 0.55 -0.38 12.90
C LEU A 149 1.10 0.80 13.69
N GLN A 150 1.95 1.59 13.02
CA GLN A 150 2.37 2.90 13.49
C GLN A 150 1.82 3.96 12.54
N VAL A 151 1.22 5.02 13.10
CA VAL A 151 0.68 6.13 12.32
C VAL A 151 1.07 7.45 12.98
N PHE A 152 1.48 8.42 12.16
CA PHE A 152 1.74 9.77 12.65
C PHE A 152 0.43 10.47 13.03
N LEU A 153 0.38 11.10 14.19
CA LEU A 153 -0.80 11.81 14.66
C LEU A 153 -1.23 12.95 13.70
N SER A 154 -0.29 13.52 12.97
CA SER A 154 -0.57 14.52 11.92
C SER A 154 -1.32 13.94 10.71
N ASN A 155 -1.26 12.61 10.49
CA ASN A 155 -1.98 11.95 9.41
C ASN A 155 -3.43 11.62 9.82
N GLN A 156 -4.23 12.66 10.07
CA GLN A 156 -5.61 12.53 10.53
C GLN A 156 -6.49 11.63 9.64
N PRO A 157 -6.37 11.65 8.29
CA PRO A 157 -7.14 10.74 7.45
C PRO A 157 -6.88 9.26 7.74
N ALA A 158 -5.63 8.88 8.00
CA ALA A 158 -5.25 7.52 8.36
C ALA A 158 -5.71 7.16 9.78
N VAL A 159 -5.49 8.06 10.75
CA VAL A 159 -5.97 7.87 12.14
C VAL A 159 -7.47 7.62 12.15
N ASN A 160 -8.25 8.45 11.44
CA ASN A 160 -9.71 8.30 11.35
C ASN A 160 -10.13 6.97 10.69
N LEU A 161 -9.38 6.50 9.68
CA LEU A 161 -9.61 5.22 9.03
C LEU A 161 -9.46 4.08 10.03
N TYR A 162 -8.33 4.03 10.74
CA TYR A 162 -8.02 2.96 11.68
C TYR A 162 -8.99 2.95 12.87
N GLN A 163 -9.32 4.11 13.43
CA GLN A 163 -10.30 4.21 14.51
C GLN A 163 -11.69 3.70 14.10
N LYS A 164 -12.16 4.03 12.88
CA LYS A 164 -13.42 3.50 12.33
C LYS A 164 -13.42 1.99 12.16
N LEU A 165 -12.26 1.38 11.96
CA LEU A 165 -12.08 -0.06 11.85
C LEU A 165 -11.81 -0.72 13.21
N GLY A 166 -11.89 0.02 14.32
CA GLY A 166 -11.77 -0.52 15.68
C GLY A 166 -10.36 -0.53 16.25
N TYR A 167 -9.37 0.06 15.54
CA TYR A 167 -8.02 0.21 16.10
C TYR A 167 -8.00 1.23 17.22
N GLN A 168 -7.26 0.91 18.28
CA GLN A 168 -7.09 1.77 19.45
C GLN A 168 -5.61 2.11 19.63
N SER A 169 -5.32 3.30 20.18
CA SER A 169 -3.96 3.67 20.56
C SER A 169 -3.48 2.78 21.69
N HIS A 170 -2.33 2.14 21.50
CA HIS A 170 -1.76 1.20 22.47
C HIS A 170 -0.51 1.75 23.17
N SER A 171 0.34 2.47 22.48
CA SER A 171 1.58 3.04 23.00
C SER A 171 1.89 4.40 22.38
N VAL A 172 2.77 5.14 23.01
CA VAL A 172 3.24 6.44 22.53
C VAL A 172 4.74 6.36 22.29
N SER A 173 5.20 6.79 21.11
CA SER A 173 6.61 6.99 20.80
C SER A 173 6.99 8.44 21.18
N MET A 174 8.03 8.59 21.98
CA MET A 174 8.53 9.91 22.43
C MET A 174 9.97 10.09 21.92
N LEU A 175 10.23 11.25 21.29
CA LEU A 175 11.54 11.60 20.74
C LEU A 175 12.02 12.92 21.33
N LYS A 176 13.32 13.04 21.56
CA LYS A 176 14.00 14.27 21.97
C LYS A 176 15.18 14.48 21.03
N SER A 177 15.24 15.65 20.39
CA SER A 177 16.46 16.07 19.68
C SER A 177 17.56 16.41 20.68
N LEU A 178 18.80 16.01 20.38
CA LEU A 178 19.98 16.23 21.20
C LEU A 178 20.88 17.28 20.55
#